data_93b715c0a297727091992c569fcb7908
#
_entry.id   93b715c0a297727091992c569fcb7908
#
_cell.length_a   1.000
_cell.length_b   1.000
_cell.length_c   1.000
_cell.angle_alpha   90.00
_cell.angle_beta   90.00
_cell.angle_gamma   90.00
#
_symmetry.space_group_name_H-M   'P 1'
#
loop_
_entity.id
_entity.type
_entity.pdbx_description
1 polymer ?
#
loop_
_entity_poly.entity_id
_entity_poly.type
_entity_poly.pdbx_seq_one_letter_code
_entity_poly.pdbx_strand_id
1 'polypeptide(L)'
;IFQELKVSRALIDKDAIYSAEGGGSVTSSNLVIGVIQPYAGEYGISKNPESFAVYGYGKYFSDANSNAILRLSQNGIEEISRYGMRDFFRDDINRINSSAGKGMILGGYDIHNNQYITSLQEDFNNRGSEAPFNTLSFDEQAKGWVSFFSYDPEQIFSIKNNLYTVRQGGIWQQYADPTVFPNAKRGEFYNTSYPSSVT
;
A
#
# COMPACT_ATOMS: atom_id res chain seq x y z
N ILE A 1 3.41 14.46 0.26
CA ILE A 1 4.69 14.16 -0.41
C ILE A 1 5.33 13.02 0.33
N PHE A 2 5.60 11.92 -0.37
CA PHE A 2 6.32 10.77 0.16
C PHE A 2 7.72 10.77 -0.42
N GLN A 3 8.71 10.67 0.43
CA GLN A 3 10.13 10.64 0.11
C GLN A 3 10.74 9.37 0.71
N GLU A 4 11.95 9.04 0.32
CA GLU A 4 12.65 7.83 0.81
C GLU A 4 12.72 7.77 2.34
N LEU A 5 13.04 8.88 2.99
CA LEU A 5 13.27 8.95 4.43
C LEU A 5 12.28 9.85 5.17
N LYS A 6 11.32 10.47 4.48
CA LYS A 6 10.40 11.42 5.12
C LYS A 6 9.06 11.50 4.41
N VAL A 7 8.03 11.75 5.19
CA VAL A 7 6.69 12.07 4.67
C VAL A 7 6.31 13.48 5.11
N SER A 8 5.85 14.27 4.16
CA SER A 8 5.48 15.67 4.40
C SER A 8 4.12 15.98 3.78
N ARG A 9 3.40 16.91 4.37
CA ARG A 9 2.24 17.56 3.75
C ARG A 9 2.67 18.88 3.14
N ALA A 10 2.14 19.20 1.97
CA ALA A 10 2.24 20.51 1.37
C ALA A 10 0.87 21.18 1.44
N LEU A 11 0.85 22.43 1.84
CA LEU A 11 -0.35 23.27 1.71
C LEU A 11 -0.36 23.83 0.28
N ILE A 12 -1.47 23.66 -0.40
CA ILE A 12 -1.70 24.37 -1.65
C ILE A 12 -2.44 25.65 -1.28
N ASP A 13 -1.75 26.77 -1.35
CA ASP A 13 -2.36 28.07 -1.09
C ASP A 13 -3.35 28.38 -2.23
N LYS A 14 -4.61 28.31 -1.89
CA LYS A 14 -5.63 29.03 -2.64
C LYS A 14 -5.61 30.45 -2.09
N ASP A 15 -5.49 31.44 -2.97
CA ASP A 15 -5.57 32.85 -2.61
C ASP A 15 -6.74 33.09 -1.65
N ALA A 16 -6.43 33.34 -0.41
CA ALA A 16 -7.42 33.85 0.52
C ALA A 16 -7.65 35.31 0.17
N ILE A 17 -8.69 35.58 -0.58
CA ILE A 17 -9.18 36.94 -0.75
C ILE A 17 -9.78 37.35 0.58
N TYR A 18 -9.00 38.02 1.41
CA TYR A 18 -9.52 38.74 2.56
C TYR A 18 -10.10 40.07 2.03
N SER A 19 -11.40 40.10 1.86
CA SER A 19 -12.13 41.36 1.83
C SER A 19 -12.20 41.89 3.26
N ALA A 20 -11.18 42.60 3.68
CA ALA A 20 -11.30 43.42 4.87
C ALA A 20 -11.84 44.78 4.43
N GLU A 21 -12.93 45.20 5.01
CA GLU A 21 -13.29 46.63 5.04
C GLU A 21 -12.15 47.41 5.71
N GLY A 22 -11.33 48.06 4.88
CA GLY A 22 -10.20 48.87 5.37
C GLY A 22 -8.90 48.48 4.69
N GLY A 23 -8.66 48.98 3.49
CA GLY A 23 -7.38 49.33 2.91
C GLY A 23 -6.17 48.40 3.07
N GLY A 24 -6.31 47.09 2.94
CA GLY A 24 -5.20 46.16 2.94
C GLY A 24 -4.79 45.77 1.51
N SER A 25 -3.49 45.81 1.21
CA SER A 25 -2.95 45.35 -0.06
C SER A 25 -3.17 43.84 -0.21
N VAL A 26 -3.83 43.42 -1.28
CA VAL A 26 -3.91 42.03 -1.70
C VAL A 26 -2.55 41.64 -2.27
N THR A 27 -1.76 40.89 -1.50
CA THR A 27 -0.56 40.25 -2.04
C THR A 27 -0.97 38.93 -2.63
N SER A 28 -1.04 38.86 -3.94
CA SER A 28 -1.15 37.58 -4.67
C SER A 28 0.16 36.85 -4.53
N SER A 29 0.13 35.69 -3.85
CA SER A 29 1.26 34.78 -3.82
C SER A 29 1.26 33.93 -5.08
N ASN A 30 2.28 34.04 -5.91
CA ASN A 30 2.47 33.20 -7.09
C ASN A 30 2.94 31.77 -6.73
N LEU A 31 2.99 31.42 -5.46
CA LEU A 31 3.42 30.11 -4.98
C LEU A 31 2.24 29.14 -4.97
N VAL A 32 2.23 28.22 -5.92
CA VAL A 32 1.22 27.15 -6.01
C VAL A 32 1.36 26.17 -4.84
N ILE A 33 2.58 25.97 -4.35
CA ILE A 33 2.88 25.12 -3.19
C ILE A 33 3.36 26.05 -2.08
N GLY A 34 2.57 26.13 -1.02
CA GLY A 34 2.91 26.87 0.19
C GLY A 34 3.86 26.10 1.11
N VAL A 35 3.67 26.26 2.41
CA VAL A 35 4.56 25.67 3.40
C VAL A 35 4.52 24.14 3.36
N ILE A 36 5.70 23.51 3.27
CA ILE A 36 5.86 22.05 3.41
C ILE A 36 6.14 21.75 4.88
N GLN A 37 5.30 20.92 5.47
CA GLN A 37 5.41 20.53 6.87
C GLN A 37 5.66 19.01 6.94
N PRO A 38 6.78 18.55 7.51
CA PRO A 38 7.02 17.14 7.75
C PRO A 38 6.08 16.60 8.83
N TYR A 39 5.66 15.35 8.69
CA TYR A 39 5.01 14.63 9.78
C TYR A 39 6.03 14.28 10.86
N ALA A 40 5.55 14.11 12.08
CA ALA A 40 6.37 13.63 13.19
C ALA A 40 6.86 12.21 12.93
N GLY A 41 8.06 11.90 13.41
CA GLY A 41 8.73 10.62 13.17
C GLY A 41 9.68 10.67 11.96
N GLU A 42 10.52 9.66 11.85
CA GLU A 42 11.52 9.50 10.80
C GLU A 42 11.12 8.35 9.87
N TYR A 43 9.92 8.47 9.29
CA TYR A 43 9.37 7.48 8.37
C TYR A 43 9.32 8.02 6.96
N GLY A 44 9.67 7.18 5.99
CA GLY A 44 9.56 7.44 4.56
C GLY A 44 8.90 6.27 3.82
N ILE A 45 8.84 6.35 2.49
CA ILE A 45 8.35 5.24 1.67
C ILE A 45 9.49 4.32 1.21
N SER A 46 10.73 4.62 1.65
CA SER A 46 11.94 3.92 1.24
C SER A 46 12.07 3.80 -0.29
N LYS A 47 12.50 2.66 -0.79
CA LYS A 47 12.62 2.36 -2.22
C LYS A 47 11.48 1.49 -2.75
N ASN A 48 10.37 1.43 -2.02
CA ASN A 48 9.23 0.59 -2.36
C ASN A 48 7.95 1.43 -2.57
N PRO A 49 7.90 2.33 -3.56
CA PRO A 49 6.71 3.14 -3.84
C PRO A 49 5.50 2.28 -4.23
N GLU A 50 5.72 1.06 -4.72
CA GLU A 50 4.71 0.08 -5.09
C GLU A 50 3.93 -0.46 -3.87
N SER A 51 4.43 -0.23 -2.66
CA SER A 51 3.71 -0.55 -1.42
C SER A 51 2.56 0.42 -1.13
N PHE A 52 2.49 1.54 -1.87
CA PHE A 52 1.55 2.61 -1.59
C PHE A 52 0.12 2.26 -1.99
N ALA A 53 -0.80 2.41 -1.06
CA ALA A 53 -2.23 2.31 -1.32
C ALA A 53 -3.00 3.42 -0.62
N VAL A 54 -4.12 3.82 -1.20
CA VAL A 54 -5.01 4.86 -0.65
C VAL A 54 -6.43 4.35 -0.60
N TYR A 55 -7.06 4.52 0.54
CA TYR A 55 -8.49 4.35 0.66
C TYR A 55 -9.06 5.32 1.70
N GLY A 56 -10.07 6.09 1.30
CA GLY A 56 -10.63 7.12 2.15
C GLY A 56 -9.57 8.12 2.62
N TYR A 57 -9.46 8.28 3.93
CA TYR A 57 -8.44 9.15 4.54
C TYR A 57 -7.14 8.42 4.88
N GLY A 58 -7.12 7.10 4.78
CA GLY A 58 -5.95 6.26 5.03
C GLY A 58 -5.01 6.18 3.84
N LYS A 59 -3.72 6.28 4.10
CA LYS A 59 -2.65 6.03 3.13
C LYS A 59 -1.70 5.03 3.75
N TYR A 60 -1.53 3.91 3.07
CA TYR A 60 -0.73 2.79 3.53
C TYR A 60 0.54 2.70 2.71
N PHE A 61 1.65 2.40 3.33
CA PHE A 61 2.95 2.27 2.66
C PHE A 61 3.93 1.51 3.56
N SER A 62 5.01 1.05 2.98
CA SER A 62 6.11 0.41 3.71
C SER A 62 7.31 1.33 3.82
N ASP A 63 7.95 1.30 4.96
CA ASP A 63 9.29 1.83 5.17
C ASP A 63 10.26 0.70 5.41
N ALA A 64 10.96 0.29 4.37
CA ALA A 64 11.93 -0.79 4.44
C ALA A 64 13.19 -0.40 5.26
N ASN A 65 13.48 0.89 5.39
CA ASN A 65 14.60 1.35 6.22
C ASN A 65 14.29 1.18 7.72
N SER A 66 13.04 1.37 8.10
CA SER A 66 12.57 1.20 9.48
C SER A 66 11.98 -0.20 9.76
N ASN A 67 11.95 -1.08 8.75
CA ASN A 67 11.31 -2.40 8.80
C ASN A 67 9.84 -2.34 9.28
N ALA A 68 9.10 -1.38 8.76
CA ALA A 68 7.77 -1.06 9.23
C ALA A 68 6.75 -0.95 8.08
N ILE A 69 5.53 -1.37 8.36
CA ILE A 69 4.36 -1.04 7.54
C ILE A 69 3.60 0.06 8.26
N LEU A 70 3.25 1.09 7.52
CA LEU A 70 2.77 2.36 8.05
C LEU A 70 1.42 2.75 7.48
N ARG A 71 0.64 3.44 8.31
CA ARG A 71 -0.59 4.10 7.90
C ARG A 71 -0.50 5.59 8.23
N LEU A 72 -0.69 6.43 7.23
CA LEU A 72 -0.88 7.85 7.42
C LEU A 72 -2.37 8.17 7.43
N SER A 73 -2.83 8.79 8.49
CA SER A 73 -4.20 9.26 8.69
C SER A 73 -4.22 10.74 9.08
N GLN A 74 -5.39 11.26 9.46
CA GLN A 74 -5.51 12.62 10.00
C GLN A 74 -4.73 12.80 11.32
N ASN A 75 -4.56 11.73 12.08
CA ASN A 75 -3.83 11.73 13.35
C ASN A 75 -2.30 11.60 13.18
N GLY A 76 -1.81 11.53 11.95
CA GLY A 76 -0.40 11.35 11.65
C GLY A 76 -0.06 9.94 11.16
N ILE A 77 1.22 9.59 11.28
CA ILE A 77 1.75 8.29 10.87
C ILE A 77 1.68 7.32 12.04
N GLU A 78 1.16 6.14 11.78
CA GLU A 78 1.04 5.03 12.72
C GLU A 78 1.69 3.78 12.14
N GLU A 79 2.47 3.07 12.95
CA GLU A 79 3.09 1.80 12.57
C GLU A 79 2.13 0.65 12.82
N ILE A 80 1.48 0.17 11.73
CA ILE A 80 0.51 -0.92 11.79
C ILE A 80 1.17 -2.30 11.88
N SER A 81 2.44 -2.43 11.51
CA SER A 81 3.22 -3.66 11.71
C SER A 81 3.38 -4.05 13.19
N ARG A 82 3.20 -3.11 14.13
CA ARG A 82 3.26 -3.39 15.57
C ARG A 82 2.06 -4.15 16.12
N TYR A 83 0.96 -4.21 15.39
CA TYR A 83 -0.22 -4.94 15.84
C TYR A 83 -0.02 -6.46 15.80
N GLY A 84 0.70 -6.97 16.79
CA GLY A 84 0.94 -8.40 17.01
C GLY A 84 2.01 -9.04 16.12
N MET A 85 2.59 -8.32 15.13
CA MET A 85 3.48 -8.90 14.12
C MET A 85 4.79 -8.15 13.91
N ARG A 86 5.23 -7.37 14.90
CA ARG A 86 6.44 -6.55 14.78
C ARG A 86 7.68 -7.34 14.39
N ASP A 87 7.92 -8.46 15.06
CA ASP A 87 9.12 -9.26 14.81
C ASP A 87 9.06 -9.93 13.45
N PHE A 88 7.88 -10.39 13.04
CA PHE A 88 7.66 -10.94 11.71
C PHE A 88 8.03 -9.93 10.61
N PHE A 89 7.49 -8.72 10.68
CA PHE A 89 7.79 -7.70 9.67
C PHE A 89 9.25 -7.25 9.69
N ARG A 90 9.84 -7.11 10.87
CA ARG A 90 11.26 -6.81 10.99
C ARG A 90 12.11 -7.84 10.25
N ASP A 91 11.86 -9.11 10.49
CA ASP A 91 12.68 -10.20 9.95
C ASP A 91 12.44 -10.36 8.43
N ASP A 92 11.20 -10.28 8.00
CA ASP A 92 10.82 -10.43 6.60
C ASP A 92 11.31 -9.25 5.74
N ILE A 93 11.14 -8.02 6.20
CA ILE A 93 11.62 -6.82 5.49
C ILE A 93 13.16 -6.79 5.47
N ASN A 94 13.82 -7.19 6.55
CA ASN A 94 15.28 -7.33 6.55
C ASN A 94 15.76 -8.34 5.51
N ARG A 95 15.06 -9.46 5.34
CA ARG A 95 15.37 -10.45 4.32
C ARG A 95 15.22 -9.87 2.92
N ILE A 96 14.14 -9.13 2.66
CA ILE A 96 13.91 -8.43 1.40
C ILE A 96 15.03 -7.41 1.12
N ASN A 97 15.41 -6.61 2.11
CA ASN A 97 16.49 -5.63 1.97
C ASN A 97 17.84 -6.29 1.66
N SER A 98 18.07 -7.50 2.17
CA SER A 98 19.30 -8.28 1.96
C SER A 98 19.35 -9.00 0.63
N SER A 99 18.28 -9.02 -0.14
CA SER A 99 18.16 -9.76 -1.41
C SER A 99 18.86 -9.11 -2.62
N ALA A 100 19.83 -8.25 -2.39
CA ALA A 100 20.61 -7.57 -3.42
C ALA A 100 19.77 -6.77 -4.45
N GLY A 101 18.69 -6.15 -3.99
CA GLY A 101 17.80 -5.34 -4.82
C GLY A 101 16.79 -6.14 -5.65
N LYS A 102 16.66 -7.43 -5.41
CA LYS A 102 15.63 -8.27 -6.07
C LYS A 102 14.31 -8.28 -5.34
N GLY A 103 14.33 -7.94 -4.06
CA GLY A 103 13.14 -7.92 -3.23
C GLY A 103 12.22 -6.75 -3.53
N MET A 104 10.93 -6.95 -3.30
CA MET A 104 9.90 -5.94 -3.52
C MET A 104 8.82 -6.03 -2.46
N ILE A 105 8.29 -4.87 -2.07
CA ILE A 105 7.12 -4.76 -1.21
C ILE A 105 6.01 -4.09 -2.00
N LEU A 106 4.95 -4.83 -2.25
CA LEU A 106 3.78 -4.35 -2.96
C LEU A 106 2.66 -4.02 -1.97
N GLY A 107 1.81 -3.08 -2.32
CA GLY A 107 0.62 -2.72 -1.57
C GLY A 107 -0.60 -2.53 -2.45
N GLY A 108 -1.75 -2.80 -1.88
CA GLY A 108 -3.05 -2.53 -2.50
C GLY A 108 -4.13 -2.45 -1.43
N TYR A 109 -5.25 -1.86 -1.79
CA TYR A 109 -6.39 -1.82 -0.89
C TYR A 109 -7.54 -2.62 -1.45
N ASP A 110 -7.98 -3.61 -0.70
CA ASP A 110 -9.16 -4.40 -1.00
C ASP A 110 -10.39 -3.66 -0.51
N ILE A 111 -11.10 -3.03 -1.44
CA ILE A 111 -12.33 -2.29 -1.13
C ILE A 111 -13.46 -3.25 -0.72
N HIS A 112 -13.46 -4.48 -1.24
CA HIS A 112 -14.51 -5.46 -0.94
C HIS A 112 -14.50 -5.87 0.54
N ASN A 113 -13.32 -6.12 1.09
CA ASN A 113 -13.15 -6.53 2.47
C ASN A 113 -12.72 -5.38 3.40
N ASN A 114 -12.49 -4.17 2.87
CA ASN A 114 -11.94 -3.03 3.60
C ASN A 114 -10.59 -3.31 4.28
N GLN A 115 -9.68 -3.95 3.56
CA GLN A 115 -8.38 -4.36 4.07
C GLN A 115 -7.24 -3.81 3.23
N TYR A 116 -6.17 -3.39 3.87
CA TYR A 116 -4.91 -3.15 3.19
C TYR A 116 -4.19 -4.47 2.99
N ILE A 117 -3.78 -4.75 1.76
CA ILE A 117 -3.00 -5.94 1.41
C ILE A 117 -1.57 -5.52 1.14
N THR A 118 -0.62 -6.22 1.75
CA THR A 118 0.80 -6.08 1.45
C THR A 118 1.38 -7.42 1.02
N SER A 119 2.27 -7.40 0.03
CA SER A 119 3.00 -8.57 -0.43
C SER A 119 4.49 -8.31 -0.32
N LEU A 120 5.14 -9.09 0.52
CA LEU A 120 6.56 -9.08 0.80
C LEU A 120 7.22 -10.16 -0.04
N GLN A 121 8.05 -9.80 -1.02
CA GLN A 121 8.63 -10.75 -1.99
C GLN A 121 10.15 -10.63 -2.00
N GLU A 122 10.85 -11.74 -1.78
CA GLU A 122 12.31 -11.75 -1.72
C GLU A 122 12.97 -11.69 -3.10
N ASP A 123 12.43 -12.35 -4.09
CA ASP A 123 12.92 -12.28 -5.47
C ASP A 123 11.77 -12.03 -6.44
N PHE A 124 11.54 -10.77 -6.73
CA PHE A 124 10.47 -10.35 -7.65
C PHE A 124 10.72 -10.80 -9.10
N ASN A 125 11.96 -11.00 -9.49
CA ASN A 125 12.32 -11.38 -10.85
C ASN A 125 12.28 -12.90 -11.10
N ASN A 126 12.33 -13.70 -10.04
CA ASN A 126 12.37 -15.15 -10.14
C ASN A 126 11.07 -15.79 -9.60
N ARG A 127 9.96 -15.31 -10.09
CA ARG A 127 8.63 -15.80 -9.73
C ARG A 127 8.36 -17.16 -10.34
N GLY A 128 7.76 -18.02 -9.56
CA GLY A 128 7.53 -19.42 -9.95
C GLY A 128 8.64 -20.36 -9.55
N SER A 129 9.75 -19.87 -9.01
CA SER A 129 10.71 -20.65 -8.25
C SER A 129 10.31 -20.63 -6.76
N GLU A 130 11.05 -21.34 -5.93
CA GLU A 130 10.82 -21.45 -4.50
C GLU A 130 11.17 -20.18 -3.69
N ALA A 131 11.21 -19.00 -4.34
CA ALA A 131 11.53 -17.75 -3.67
C ALA A 131 10.44 -17.41 -2.65
N PRO A 132 10.78 -17.16 -1.38
CA PRO A 132 9.80 -16.90 -0.35
C PRO A 132 9.03 -15.61 -0.61
N PHE A 133 7.75 -15.66 -0.35
CA PHE A 133 6.90 -14.47 -0.31
C PHE A 133 5.88 -14.59 0.82
N ASN A 134 5.42 -13.46 1.30
CA ASN A 134 4.34 -13.36 2.26
C ASN A 134 3.37 -12.27 1.83
N THR A 135 2.13 -12.66 1.54
CA THR A 135 1.05 -11.72 1.24
C THR A 135 0.06 -11.72 2.38
N LEU A 136 -0.16 -10.55 2.99
CA LEU A 136 -0.98 -10.41 4.20
C LEU A 136 -2.01 -9.31 4.03
N SER A 137 -3.10 -9.40 4.80
CA SER A 137 -4.07 -8.31 4.90
C SER A 137 -4.17 -7.75 6.32
N PHE A 138 -4.27 -6.43 6.40
CA PHE A 138 -4.54 -5.67 7.61
C PHE A 138 -5.98 -5.16 7.59
N ASP A 139 -6.71 -5.45 8.65
CA ASP A 139 -8.09 -5.02 8.83
C ASP A 139 -8.17 -3.85 9.80
N GLU A 140 -8.78 -2.75 9.35
CA GLU A 140 -8.92 -1.53 10.15
C GLU A 140 -9.91 -1.68 11.31
N GLN A 141 -10.92 -2.52 11.17
CA GLN A 141 -11.91 -2.73 12.22
C GLN A 141 -11.36 -3.63 13.32
N ALA A 142 -10.70 -4.70 12.92
CA ALA A 142 -10.02 -5.60 13.85
C ALA A 142 -8.74 -5.01 14.42
N LYS A 143 -8.20 -3.95 13.81
CA LYS A 143 -6.90 -3.37 14.12
C LYS A 143 -5.81 -4.42 14.20
N GLY A 144 -5.72 -5.23 13.17
CA GLY A 144 -4.79 -6.35 13.17
C GLY A 144 -4.60 -6.99 11.80
N TRP A 145 -3.60 -7.85 11.72
CA TRP A 145 -3.30 -8.66 10.56
C TRP A 145 -4.17 -9.93 10.63
N VAL A 146 -5.06 -10.09 9.64
CA VAL A 146 -6.13 -11.09 9.74
C VAL A 146 -5.96 -12.28 8.82
N SER A 147 -5.20 -12.14 7.73
CA SER A 147 -5.08 -13.23 6.75
C SER A 147 -3.69 -13.27 6.12
N PHE A 148 -3.26 -14.50 5.82
CA PHE A 148 -2.16 -14.80 4.91
C PHE A 148 -2.74 -15.37 3.63
N PHE A 149 -2.24 -14.86 2.49
CA PHE A 149 -2.63 -15.33 1.18
C PHE A 149 -1.49 -16.10 0.53
N SER A 150 -1.82 -17.08 -0.27
CA SER A 150 -0.83 -17.90 -0.98
C SER A 150 -0.55 -17.40 -2.39
N TYR A 151 -0.84 -16.15 -2.68
CA TYR A 151 -0.53 -15.54 -3.97
C TYR A 151 0.59 -14.49 -3.89
N ASP A 152 1.39 -14.42 -4.96
CA ASP A 152 2.52 -13.51 -5.14
C ASP A 152 2.24 -12.56 -6.33
N PRO A 153 1.49 -11.49 -6.14
CA PRO A 153 1.07 -10.62 -7.23
C PRO A 153 2.22 -9.77 -7.77
N GLU A 154 2.10 -9.32 -9.01
CA GLU A 154 2.95 -8.28 -9.61
C GLU A 154 2.42 -6.89 -9.36
N GLN A 155 1.12 -6.78 -9.24
CA GLN A 155 0.39 -5.57 -8.87
C GLN A 155 -0.90 -5.95 -8.15
N ILE A 156 -1.37 -5.05 -7.29
CA ILE A 156 -2.63 -5.16 -6.58
C ILE A 156 -3.39 -3.85 -6.77
N PHE A 157 -4.63 -3.93 -7.20
CA PHE A 157 -5.48 -2.75 -7.33
C PHE A 157 -6.96 -3.11 -7.22
N SER A 158 -7.78 -2.13 -6.88
CA SER A 158 -9.23 -2.29 -6.84
C SER A 158 -9.89 -1.38 -7.85
N ILE A 159 -10.87 -1.93 -8.57
CA ILE A 159 -11.74 -1.18 -9.48
C ILE A 159 -13.18 -1.43 -9.06
N LYS A 160 -13.93 -0.35 -8.82
CA LYS A 160 -15.26 -0.41 -8.21
C LYS A 160 -15.17 -1.13 -6.86
N ASN A 161 -15.81 -2.27 -6.71
CA ASN A 161 -15.79 -3.05 -5.47
C ASN A 161 -15.09 -4.41 -5.62
N ASN A 162 -14.28 -4.57 -6.65
CA ASN A 162 -13.55 -5.81 -6.92
C ASN A 162 -12.07 -5.61 -6.77
N LEU A 163 -11.41 -6.59 -6.17
CA LEU A 163 -9.96 -6.67 -6.07
C LEU A 163 -9.41 -7.39 -7.28
N TYR A 164 -8.39 -6.81 -7.88
CA TYR A 164 -7.64 -7.39 -8.99
C TYR A 164 -6.16 -7.53 -8.63
N THR A 165 -5.57 -8.60 -9.11
CA THR A 165 -4.13 -8.82 -9.03
C THR A 165 -3.59 -9.12 -10.41
N VAL A 166 -2.36 -8.73 -10.68
CA VAL A 166 -1.66 -9.06 -11.92
C VAL A 166 -0.62 -10.12 -11.63
N ARG A 167 -0.51 -11.11 -12.50
CA ARG A 167 0.56 -12.10 -12.48
C ARG A 167 0.80 -12.68 -13.85
N GLN A 168 2.07 -12.79 -14.27
CA GLN A 168 2.48 -13.41 -15.54
C GLN A 168 1.72 -12.87 -16.75
N GLY A 169 1.48 -11.55 -16.79
CA GLY A 169 0.75 -10.89 -17.87
C GLY A 169 -0.76 -11.08 -17.85
N GLY A 170 -1.30 -11.81 -16.89
CA GLY A 170 -2.75 -11.97 -16.67
C GLY A 170 -3.30 -11.07 -15.59
N ILE A 171 -4.53 -10.61 -15.74
CA ILE A 171 -5.28 -9.88 -14.72
C ILE A 171 -6.29 -10.85 -14.11
N TRP A 172 -6.29 -10.94 -12.78
CA TRP A 172 -7.09 -11.88 -12.03
C TRP A 172 -8.02 -11.16 -11.08
N GLN A 173 -9.31 -11.35 -11.22
CA GLN A 173 -10.30 -10.87 -10.26
C GLN A 173 -10.32 -11.80 -9.04
N GLN A 174 -10.07 -11.26 -7.88
CA GLN A 174 -10.19 -11.99 -6.62
C GLN A 174 -11.65 -12.07 -6.17
N TYR A 175 -11.99 -13.13 -5.42
CA TYR A 175 -13.35 -13.39 -4.90
C TYR A 175 -14.43 -13.52 -5.98
N ALA A 176 -14.05 -13.94 -7.18
CA ALA A 176 -15.00 -14.13 -8.28
C ALA A 176 -16.07 -15.17 -7.92
N ASP A 177 -17.34 -14.85 -8.23
CA ASP A 177 -18.44 -15.76 -7.97
C ASP A 177 -18.44 -16.91 -9.01
N PRO A 178 -18.31 -18.17 -8.59
CA PRO A 178 -18.29 -19.31 -9.50
C PRO A 178 -19.62 -19.53 -10.23
N THR A 179 -20.71 -18.93 -9.79
CA THR A 179 -22.00 -18.99 -10.50
C THR A 179 -22.02 -18.08 -11.72
N VAL A 180 -21.28 -16.97 -11.67
CA VAL A 180 -21.12 -16.00 -12.76
C VAL A 180 -19.93 -16.38 -13.65
N PHE A 181 -18.88 -16.88 -13.02
CA PHE A 181 -17.64 -17.30 -13.68
C PHE A 181 -17.43 -18.81 -13.45
N PRO A 182 -17.91 -19.68 -14.37
CA PRO A 182 -17.87 -21.14 -14.17
C PRO A 182 -16.47 -21.73 -13.95
N ASN A 183 -15.44 -21.02 -14.39
CA ASN A 183 -14.05 -21.42 -14.21
C ASN A 183 -13.42 -20.85 -12.93
N ALA A 184 -14.15 -20.05 -12.14
CA ALA A 184 -13.67 -19.53 -10.88
C ALA A 184 -13.61 -20.67 -9.85
N LYS A 185 -12.48 -20.78 -9.18
CA LYS A 185 -12.24 -21.80 -8.17
C LYS A 185 -12.06 -21.14 -6.81
N ARG A 186 -13.03 -21.31 -5.93
CA ARG A 186 -12.93 -20.82 -4.56
C ARG A 186 -11.93 -21.63 -3.75
N GLY A 187 -11.04 -20.96 -3.04
CA GLY A 187 -10.11 -21.58 -2.12
C GLY A 187 -8.92 -22.27 -2.78
N GLU A 188 -8.76 -22.18 -4.09
CA GLU A 188 -7.52 -22.55 -4.74
C GLU A 188 -6.56 -21.36 -4.79
N PHE A 189 -5.34 -21.63 -4.45
CA PHE A 189 -4.27 -20.67 -4.38
C PHE A 189 -3.25 -20.91 -5.49
N TYR A 190 -2.39 -19.96 -5.72
CA TYR A 190 -1.51 -19.83 -6.86
C TYR A 190 -0.48 -20.93 -7.11
N ASN A 191 -0.63 -22.13 -6.70
CA ASN A 191 0.39 -23.11 -6.94
C ASN A 191 0.53 -23.56 -8.38
N THR A 192 -0.56 -23.67 -9.11
CA THR A 192 -0.56 -24.22 -10.47
C THR A 192 -1.46 -23.46 -11.41
N SER A 193 -2.42 -22.74 -10.88
CA SER A 193 -3.31 -21.87 -11.64
C SER A 193 -3.85 -20.79 -10.72
N TYR A 194 -3.93 -19.59 -11.20
CA TYR A 194 -4.62 -18.51 -10.54
C TYR A 194 -6.09 -18.89 -10.34
N PRO A 195 -6.64 -18.71 -9.14
CA PRO A 195 -7.96 -19.24 -8.81
C PRO A 195 -9.14 -18.48 -9.40
N SER A 196 -8.91 -17.48 -10.20
CA SER A 196 -9.97 -16.65 -10.78
C SER A 196 -9.83 -16.55 -12.28
N SER A 197 -10.93 -16.41 -12.95
CA SER A 197 -10.91 -16.21 -14.38
C SER A 197 -10.29 -14.88 -14.77
N VAL A 198 -9.52 -14.92 -15.80
CA VAL A 198 -9.08 -13.71 -16.49
C VAL A 198 -10.29 -13.11 -17.22
N THR A 199 -10.47 -11.83 -17.08
CA THR A 199 -11.40 -11.07 -17.91
C THR A 199 -10.72 -10.54 -19.14
#